data_a0f24a21c406dd484f32a5475ae15725
#
_entry.id   a0f24a21c406dd484f32a5475ae15725
#
_cell.length_a   1.000
_cell.length_b   1.000
_cell.length_c   1.000
_cell.angle_alpha   90.00
_cell.angle_beta   90.00
_cell.angle_gamma   90.00
#
_symmetry.space_group_name_H-M   'P 1'
#
loop_
_entity.id
_entity.type
_entity.pdbx_description
1 polymer ?
#
loop_
_entity_poly.entity_id
_entity_poly.type
_entity_poly.pdbx_seq_one_letter_code
_entity_poly.pdbx_strand_id
1 'polypeptide(L)'
;MSQVKFHTVDQPDSDTTTFVLSCNRLDVLAKTLQSFFDTQDYVTKMVIVDDSAEEGVFEKLVEEYGDICDVICFPRNRSQWWAMDFMCSYCDSDYIFYLEDDWELTQPGYLNKSKAILQKYREVGVVDISWRTFEFQGIDSYHKGLVDGEFFWKKPWKITDGHLAWHAWCGSPNLRRRDDLIMLGRVEKWHNEWNIDRKFTALGFKGVYLNGEYARHLGDHCSKMAGQRPDDSKVPYDFYPKELLKNRTAPYIDFRAMDYTYEYPGDVTLVTMAVDISRGDRSFEEHYIKGLDHLLSVRNPLVVYADPKYHDYIRLRRKQLSIATSNNRIECRVLTLQDIQNNTPFQEIQTIINSDAFINQSDWIKDSALRNPYYIPLTLIKNKLLQDVAEQNPLGSKRFYWIDSGMSNSFGITEPIGTYNFLFLPKDKFFLTSYPYQTNSEIHGCNINVMTNIVGTKPNYVCRATLFGGSKDQVTEFNKYYYDTVRQLLDQGTIGTEEAVYTMVEMMKPELVSRFAMPNGDIKNYLNTIRNR
;
A
#
# COMPACT_ATOMS: atom_id res chain seq x y z
N MET A 1 39.74 8.30 -14.35
CA MET A 1 38.31 8.12 -14.30
C MET A 1 37.69 9.52 -14.25
N SER A 2 36.84 9.85 -15.19
CA SER A 2 36.14 11.13 -15.18
C SER A 2 35.20 11.19 -13.95
N GLN A 3 35.30 12.26 -13.18
CA GLN A 3 34.47 12.47 -11.99
C GLN A 3 33.17 13.15 -12.41
N VAL A 4 32.11 13.00 -11.56
CA VAL A 4 30.92 13.83 -11.69
C VAL A 4 31.31 15.27 -11.51
N LYS A 5 30.93 16.12 -12.48
CA LYS A 5 31.06 17.57 -12.38
C LYS A 5 29.79 18.15 -11.77
N PHE A 6 29.93 19.10 -10.86
CA PHE A 6 28.77 19.77 -10.26
C PHE A 6 29.08 21.21 -9.92
N HIS A 7 28.04 22.03 -10.01
CA HIS A 7 27.99 23.41 -9.57
C HIS A 7 26.71 23.59 -8.74
N THR A 8 26.80 24.27 -7.63
CA THR A 8 25.65 24.55 -6.75
C THR A 8 25.54 26.02 -6.46
N VAL A 9 24.33 26.53 -6.36
CA VAL A 9 24.00 27.90 -6.06
C VAL A 9 23.05 27.97 -4.86
N ASP A 10 22.98 29.13 -4.21
CA ASP A 10 22.00 29.35 -3.15
C ASP A 10 20.59 29.30 -3.76
N GLN A 11 19.83 28.31 -3.38
CA GLN A 11 18.48 28.07 -3.87
C GLN A 11 17.43 28.76 -3.01
N PRO A 12 16.29 29.18 -3.57
CA PRO A 12 15.18 29.74 -2.79
C PRO A 12 14.64 28.69 -1.82
N ASP A 13 14.09 29.14 -0.69
CA ASP A 13 13.37 28.24 0.21
C ASP A 13 12.06 27.78 -0.48
N SER A 14 11.97 26.50 -0.76
CA SER A 14 10.83 25.89 -1.45
C SER A 14 10.67 24.42 -1.06
N ASP A 15 9.40 24.02 -0.90
CA ASP A 15 9.04 22.62 -0.68
C ASP A 15 8.99 21.79 -1.99
N THR A 16 9.36 22.39 -3.11
CA THR A 16 9.35 21.78 -4.43
C THR A 16 10.70 21.97 -5.12
N THR A 17 11.27 20.88 -5.64
CA THR A 17 12.45 20.92 -6.51
C THR A 17 12.06 20.54 -7.93
N THR A 18 12.39 21.38 -8.89
CA THR A 18 12.29 21.08 -10.33
C THR A 18 13.59 20.44 -10.78
N PHE A 19 13.51 19.23 -11.31
CA PHE A 19 14.61 18.55 -11.97
C PHE A 19 14.40 18.53 -13.47
N VAL A 20 15.37 19.08 -14.19
CA VAL A 20 15.39 19.07 -15.65
C VAL A 20 16.44 18.06 -16.10
N LEU A 21 16.00 16.98 -16.73
CA LEU A 21 16.89 15.96 -17.27
C LEU A 21 17.27 16.31 -18.72
N SER A 22 18.56 16.38 -18.98
CA SER A 22 19.13 16.70 -20.30
C SER A 22 20.11 15.62 -20.77
N CYS A 23 20.28 15.52 -22.08
CA CYS A 23 21.28 14.65 -22.72
C CYS A 23 21.91 15.39 -23.93
N ASN A 24 22.71 16.42 -23.67
CA ASN A 24 23.41 17.24 -24.66
C ASN A 24 22.49 17.77 -25.80
N ARG A 25 21.29 18.24 -25.43
CA ARG A 25 20.35 18.90 -26.35
C ARG A 25 20.15 20.36 -25.95
N LEU A 26 21.25 21.10 -25.85
CA LEU A 26 21.29 22.45 -25.25
C LEU A 26 20.32 23.45 -25.89
N ASP A 27 20.12 23.35 -27.21
CA ASP A 27 19.21 24.20 -27.96
C ASP A 27 17.73 23.94 -27.64
N VAL A 28 17.39 22.70 -27.36
CA VAL A 28 16.04 22.31 -26.95
C VAL A 28 15.83 22.60 -25.47
N LEU A 29 16.84 22.29 -24.64
CA LEU A 29 16.86 22.60 -23.22
C LEU A 29 16.63 24.10 -22.96
N ALA A 30 17.28 24.98 -23.74
CA ALA A 30 17.11 26.43 -23.63
C ALA A 30 15.65 26.86 -23.83
N LYS A 31 14.94 26.25 -24.79
CA LYS A 31 13.51 26.53 -25.03
C LYS A 31 12.66 26.01 -23.88
N THR A 32 12.97 24.83 -23.37
CA THR A 32 12.27 24.24 -22.22
C THR A 32 12.41 25.12 -20.99
N LEU A 33 13.64 25.52 -20.64
CA LEU A 33 13.88 26.41 -19.49
C LEU A 33 13.27 27.79 -19.65
N GLN A 34 13.36 28.40 -20.86
CA GLN A 34 12.72 29.66 -21.12
C GLN A 34 11.21 29.58 -20.90
N SER A 35 10.56 28.53 -21.46
CA SER A 35 9.11 28.34 -21.28
C SER A 35 8.74 28.05 -19.83
N PHE A 36 9.61 27.38 -19.07
CA PHE A 36 9.41 27.15 -17.64
C PHE A 36 9.44 28.47 -16.87
N PHE A 37 10.45 29.32 -17.07
CA PHE A 37 10.54 30.63 -16.40
C PHE A 37 9.40 31.55 -16.78
N ASP A 38 8.95 31.52 -18.03
CA ASP A 38 7.84 32.38 -18.50
C ASP A 38 6.47 31.95 -17.92
N THR A 39 6.31 30.68 -17.54
CA THR A 39 5.04 30.09 -17.08
C THR A 39 5.04 29.66 -15.63
N GLN A 40 6.17 29.77 -14.93
CA GLN A 40 6.30 29.38 -13.54
C GLN A 40 5.32 30.15 -12.64
N ASP A 41 4.42 29.45 -11.98
CA ASP A 41 3.42 29.99 -11.06
C ASP A 41 3.76 29.72 -9.57
N TYR A 42 4.86 29.00 -9.33
CA TYR A 42 5.34 28.65 -8.00
C TYR A 42 6.86 28.59 -7.98
N VAL A 43 7.48 29.21 -6.97
CA VAL A 43 8.93 29.21 -6.82
C VAL A 43 9.42 27.82 -6.47
N THR A 44 10.38 27.30 -7.21
CA THR A 44 10.99 25.98 -6.98
C THR A 44 12.51 26.09 -6.89
N LYS A 45 13.13 25.17 -6.17
CA LYS A 45 14.56 24.90 -6.36
C LYS A 45 14.76 24.30 -7.75
N MET A 46 15.89 24.57 -8.38
CA MET A 46 16.14 24.09 -9.74
C MET A 46 17.44 23.32 -9.85
N VAL A 47 17.37 22.16 -10.51
CA VAL A 47 18.51 21.29 -10.74
C VAL A 47 18.50 20.81 -12.19
N ILE A 48 19.56 21.10 -12.94
CA ILE A 48 19.78 20.54 -14.25
C ILE A 48 20.68 19.31 -14.08
N VAL A 49 20.24 18.17 -14.61
CA VAL A 49 21.00 16.92 -14.61
C VAL A 49 21.29 16.53 -16.05
N ASP A 50 22.55 16.54 -16.46
CA ASP A 50 22.96 16.07 -17.78
C ASP A 50 23.68 14.72 -17.67
N ASP A 51 23.22 13.72 -18.40
CA ASP A 51 23.78 12.37 -18.45
C ASP A 51 24.45 12.04 -19.80
N SER A 52 24.68 13.03 -20.66
CA SER A 52 25.27 12.84 -21.97
C SER A 52 26.72 12.37 -21.92
N ALA A 53 27.45 12.73 -20.88
CA ALA A 53 28.89 12.54 -20.75
C ALA A 53 29.74 13.26 -21.80
N GLU A 54 29.17 14.26 -22.47
CA GLU A 54 29.87 15.02 -23.53
C GLU A 54 30.81 16.09 -22.93
N GLU A 55 31.96 16.26 -23.55
CA GLU A 55 32.94 17.26 -23.13
C GLU A 55 32.40 18.69 -23.39
N GLY A 56 32.63 19.59 -22.43
CA GLY A 56 32.25 21.00 -22.56
C GLY A 56 30.77 21.30 -22.25
N VAL A 57 29.91 20.30 -22.06
CA VAL A 57 28.49 20.52 -21.71
C VAL A 57 28.35 21.13 -20.33
N PHE A 58 29.11 20.64 -19.36
CA PHE A 58 29.07 21.17 -18.00
C PHE A 58 29.40 22.67 -17.95
N GLU A 59 30.49 23.07 -18.60
CA GLU A 59 30.97 24.45 -18.63
C GLU A 59 29.92 25.38 -19.26
N LYS A 60 29.29 24.96 -20.36
CA LYS A 60 28.21 25.71 -21.00
C LYS A 60 26.98 25.85 -20.13
N LEU A 61 26.56 24.78 -19.47
CA LEU A 61 25.40 24.81 -18.57
C LEU A 61 25.65 25.71 -17.35
N VAL A 62 26.86 25.70 -16.79
CA VAL A 62 27.24 26.58 -15.69
C VAL A 62 27.32 28.04 -16.16
N GLU A 63 27.90 28.31 -17.33
CA GLU A 63 27.95 29.66 -17.90
C GLU A 63 26.55 30.26 -18.12
N GLU A 64 25.59 29.43 -18.57
CA GLU A 64 24.27 29.92 -18.96
C GLU A 64 23.26 29.90 -17.79
N TYR A 65 23.33 28.89 -16.89
CA TYR A 65 22.31 28.68 -15.84
C TYR A 65 22.89 28.59 -14.42
N GLY A 66 24.21 28.64 -14.24
CA GLY A 66 24.84 28.41 -12.94
C GLY A 66 24.49 29.43 -11.85
N ASP A 67 23.99 30.60 -12.22
CA ASP A 67 23.55 31.62 -11.25
C ASP A 67 22.14 31.34 -10.66
N ILE A 68 21.39 30.42 -11.29
CA ILE A 68 19.98 30.16 -10.94
C ILE A 68 19.67 28.68 -10.74
N CYS A 69 20.53 27.77 -11.19
CA CYS A 69 20.32 26.32 -11.13
C CYS A 69 21.54 25.60 -10.57
N ASP A 70 21.33 24.56 -9.79
CA ASP A 70 22.37 23.56 -9.60
C ASP A 70 22.59 22.81 -10.93
N VAL A 71 23.84 22.60 -11.31
CA VAL A 71 24.19 21.89 -12.54
C VAL A 71 25.01 20.66 -12.19
N ILE A 72 24.58 19.50 -12.67
CA ILE A 72 25.20 18.20 -12.38
C ILE A 72 25.36 17.43 -13.68
N CYS A 73 26.61 17.14 -14.04
CA CYS A 73 26.93 16.35 -15.23
C CYS A 73 27.61 15.05 -14.86
N PHE A 74 27.08 13.95 -15.39
CA PHE A 74 27.63 12.62 -15.15
C PHE A 74 28.72 12.26 -16.17
N PRO A 75 29.76 11.53 -15.74
CA PRO A 75 30.88 11.17 -16.60
C PRO A 75 30.54 10.11 -17.65
N ARG A 76 29.30 9.62 -17.67
CA ARG A 76 28.77 8.68 -18.67
C ARG A 76 27.25 8.64 -18.61
N ASN A 77 26.64 8.29 -19.75
CA ASN A 77 25.20 8.06 -19.81
C ASN A 77 24.85 6.80 -18.99
N ARG A 78 23.90 6.96 -18.09
CA ARG A 78 23.43 5.91 -17.18
C ARG A 78 21.98 5.57 -17.32
N SER A 79 21.29 6.22 -18.17
CA SER A 79 19.85 6.15 -18.40
C SER A 79 19.03 7.11 -17.53
N GLN A 80 17.90 7.51 -18.08
CA GLN A 80 16.85 8.30 -17.43
C GLN A 80 16.43 7.73 -16.06
N TRP A 81 16.34 6.41 -15.93
CA TRP A 81 15.90 5.76 -14.70
C TRP A 81 16.89 5.91 -13.56
N TRP A 82 18.18 5.84 -13.89
CA TRP A 82 19.23 6.10 -12.91
C TRP A 82 19.27 7.58 -12.49
N ALA A 83 19.04 8.50 -13.43
CA ALA A 83 18.94 9.91 -13.12
C ALA A 83 17.76 10.21 -12.18
N MET A 84 16.63 9.51 -12.34
CA MET A 84 15.50 9.60 -11.40
C MET A 84 15.85 9.13 -9.97
N ASP A 85 16.58 8.04 -9.81
CA ASP A 85 17.07 7.60 -8.50
C ASP A 85 18.02 8.62 -7.88
N PHE A 86 18.87 9.24 -8.70
CA PHE A 86 19.72 10.33 -8.27
C PHE A 86 18.88 11.54 -7.81
N MET A 87 17.88 11.96 -8.59
CA MET A 87 16.98 13.06 -8.23
C MET A 87 16.31 12.84 -6.88
N CYS A 88 15.78 11.64 -6.65
CA CYS A 88 15.17 11.29 -5.36
C CYS A 88 16.14 11.37 -4.18
N SER A 89 17.39 10.97 -4.41
CA SER A 89 18.45 11.03 -3.40
C SER A 89 18.94 12.46 -3.17
N TYR A 90 19.04 13.21 -4.26
CA TYR A 90 19.51 14.61 -4.23
C TYR A 90 18.47 15.56 -3.66
N CYS A 91 17.18 15.35 -3.90
CA CYS A 91 16.08 16.22 -3.47
C CYS A 91 15.94 16.27 -1.94
N ASP A 92 15.78 17.46 -1.37
CA ASP A 92 15.46 17.69 0.03
C ASP A 92 14.06 18.32 0.23
N SER A 93 13.32 18.53 -0.85
CA SER A 93 11.97 19.09 -0.86
C SER A 93 10.91 17.99 -0.77
N ASP A 94 9.70 18.35 -0.36
CA ASP A 94 8.55 17.43 -0.24
C ASP A 94 8.03 16.96 -1.60
N TYR A 95 8.19 17.81 -2.63
CA TYR A 95 7.70 17.57 -3.98
C TYR A 95 8.84 17.63 -5.00
N ILE A 96 8.72 16.78 -6.03
CA ILE A 96 9.60 16.76 -7.20
C ILE A 96 8.75 17.07 -8.43
N PHE A 97 9.10 18.14 -9.12
CA PHE A 97 8.63 18.41 -10.47
C PHE A 97 9.66 17.87 -11.47
N TYR A 98 9.26 16.83 -12.19
CA TYR A 98 10.10 16.20 -13.20
C TYR A 98 9.84 16.81 -14.57
N LEU A 99 10.90 17.19 -15.27
CA LEU A 99 10.87 17.80 -16.59
C LEU A 99 12.02 17.22 -17.43
N GLU A 100 11.75 16.88 -18.69
CA GLU A 100 12.79 16.55 -19.68
C GLU A 100 13.11 17.79 -20.51
N ASP A 101 14.28 17.78 -21.18
CA ASP A 101 14.80 18.93 -21.92
C ASP A 101 14.05 19.26 -23.22
N ASP A 102 13.02 18.51 -23.60
CA ASP A 102 12.27 18.65 -24.85
C ASP A 102 10.78 18.94 -24.66
N TRP A 103 10.42 19.66 -23.60
CA TRP A 103 9.05 20.07 -23.34
C TRP A 103 8.91 21.60 -23.28
N GLU A 104 7.98 22.14 -24.03
CA GLU A 104 7.55 23.55 -23.96
C GLU A 104 6.38 23.66 -22.98
N LEU A 105 6.52 24.48 -21.94
CA LEU A 105 5.43 24.78 -21.03
C LEU A 105 4.62 25.95 -21.59
N THR A 106 3.30 25.78 -21.70
CA THR A 106 2.46 26.64 -22.53
C THR A 106 1.64 27.68 -21.76
N GLN A 107 1.41 27.45 -20.46
CA GLN A 107 0.62 28.33 -19.62
C GLN A 107 0.91 28.12 -18.13
N PRO A 108 0.72 29.15 -17.27
CA PRO A 108 0.93 29.02 -15.82
C PRO A 108 -0.18 28.25 -15.12
N GLY A 109 0.01 27.94 -13.84
CA GLY A 109 -0.99 27.33 -12.96
C GLY A 109 -0.79 25.84 -12.73
N TYR A 110 0.12 25.20 -13.43
CA TYR A 110 0.30 23.75 -13.37
C TYR A 110 0.93 23.27 -12.04
N LEU A 111 1.88 24.01 -11.47
CA LEU A 111 2.51 23.61 -10.20
C LEU A 111 1.54 23.75 -9.03
N ASN A 112 0.89 24.89 -8.89
CA ASN A 112 -0.07 25.14 -7.82
C ASN A 112 -1.26 24.17 -7.87
N LYS A 113 -1.84 23.93 -9.05
CA LYS A 113 -2.94 22.99 -9.23
C LYS A 113 -2.52 21.56 -8.94
N SER A 114 -1.38 21.12 -9.47
CA SER A 114 -0.85 19.77 -9.23
C SER A 114 -0.59 19.52 -7.75
N LYS A 115 -0.03 20.51 -7.06
CA LYS A 115 0.22 20.43 -5.61
C LYS A 115 -1.08 20.33 -4.82
N ALA A 116 -2.08 21.16 -5.14
CA ALA A 116 -3.40 21.10 -4.50
C ALA A 116 -4.06 19.72 -4.67
N ILE A 117 -3.95 19.11 -5.86
CA ILE A 117 -4.45 17.76 -6.12
C ILE A 117 -3.72 16.73 -5.27
N LEU A 118 -2.38 16.76 -5.22
CA LEU A 118 -1.58 15.83 -4.42
C LEU A 118 -1.87 15.98 -2.91
N GLN A 119 -2.14 17.19 -2.42
CA GLN A 119 -2.51 17.44 -1.03
C GLN A 119 -3.91 16.91 -0.69
N LYS A 120 -4.86 17.09 -1.61
CA LYS A 120 -6.27 16.69 -1.41
C LYS A 120 -6.49 15.18 -1.57
N TYR A 121 -5.81 14.54 -2.52
CA TYR A 121 -6.03 13.14 -2.91
C TYR A 121 -4.77 12.31 -2.66
N ARG A 122 -4.74 11.60 -1.53
CA ARG A 122 -3.53 10.81 -1.13
C ARG A 122 -3.22 9.68 -2.09
N GLU A 123 -4.24 9.11 -2.74
CA GLU A 123 -4.10 8.07 -3.75
C GLU A 123 -3.52 8.54 -5.08
N VAL A 124 -3.53 9.85 -5.35
CA VAL A 124 -2.84 10.40 -6.51
C VAL A 124 -1.34 10.42 -6.21
N GLY A 125 -0.57 9.66 -6.96
CA GLY A 125 0.89 9.61 -6.85
C GLY A 125 1.61 10.45 -7.90
N VAL A 126 0.94 10.74 -9.03
CA VAL A 126 1.48 11.53 -10.15
C VAL A 126 0.41 12.43 -10.71
N VAL A 127 0.72 13.73 -10.84
CA VAL A 127 -0.07 14.69 -11.61
C VAL A 127 0.71 15.03 -12.88
N ASP A 128 0.29 14.46 -14.00
CA ASP A 128 0.83 14.68 -15.32
C ASP A 128 0.26 15.98 -15.91
N ILE A 129 1.13 16.85 -16.37
CA ILE A 129 0.75 18.13 -16.98
C ILE A 129 0.86 18.09 -18.51
N SER A 130 1.43 17.00 -19.06
CA SER A 130 1.53 16.81 -20.48
C SER A 130 0.24 16.20 -21.02
N TRP A 131 -0.66 17.04 -21.46
CA TRP A 131 -1.74 16.59 -22.30
C TRP A 131 -1.15 16.29 -23.68
N ARG A 132 -0.65 15.07 -23.89
CA ARG A 132 -0.36 14.61 -25.24
C ARG A 132 -1.70 14.57 -25.97
N THR A 133 -1.83 15.46 -26.94
CA THR A 133 -2.96 15.44 -27.88
C THR A 133 -3.11 14.04 -28.43
N PHE A 134 -4.17 13.51 -28.20
CA PHE A 134 -4.63 12.15 -28.28
C PHE A 134 -4.73 11.55 -29.69
N GLU A 135 -4.18 12.17 -30.65
CA GLU A 135 -4.19 11.69 -32.04
C GLU A 135 -3.53 10.31 -32.22
N PHE A 136 -2.73 9.88 -31.23
CA PHE A 136 -1.93 8.66 -31.38
C PHE A 136 -2.57 7.36 -30.85
N GLN A 137 -3.64 7.38 -30.04
CA GLN A 137 -4.03 6.15 -29.33
C GLN A 137 -5.52 5.88 -29.11
N GLY A 138 -6.44 6.50 -29.83
CA GLY A 138 -7.88 6.16 -29.69
C GLY A 138 -8.43 6.47 -28.28
N ILE A 139 -8.67 7.70 -27.99
CA ILE A 139 -8.73 8.33 -26.67
C ILE A 139 -9.98 8.18 -25.88
N ASP A 140 -11.05 7.73 -26.44
CA ASP A 140 -12.30 7.47 -25.70
C ASP A 140 -12.09 6.58 -24.46
N SER A 141 -10.89 5.99 -24.36
CA SER A 141 -10.55 5.12 -23.25
C SER A 141 -9.99 5.80 -22.02
N TYR A 142 -9.51 7.06 -22.09
CA TYR A 142 -8.82 7.74 -20.99
C TYR A 142 -9.70 8.61 -20.09
N HIS A 143 -10.89 8.97 -20.52
CA HIS A 143 -11.73 9.94 -19.84
C HIS A 143 -12.93 9.30 -19.15
N LYS A 144 -12.79 8.97 -17.88
CA LYS A 144 -13.96 8.80 -17.01
C LYS A 144 -14.12 10.01 -16.11
N GLY A 145 -14.69 11.07 -16.69
CA GLY A 145 -15.15 12.21 -15.92
C GLY A 145 -14.05 13.14 -15.39
N LEU A 146 -14.31 14.40 -15.50
CA LEU A 146 -13.55 15.48 -14.90
C LEU A 146 -13.84 15.49 -13.39
N VAL A 147 -12.81 15.53 -12.55
CA VAL A 147 -12.96 15.64 -11.10
C VAL A 147 -12.80 17.07 -10.69
N ASP A 148 -13.84 17.65 -10.07
CA ASP A 148 -13.87 19.03 -9.59
C ASP A 148 -13.50 20.09 -10.66
N GLY A 149 -13.60 19.76 -11.96
CA GLY A 149 -13.17 20.63 -13.04
C GLY A 149 -11.66 20.70 -13.26
N GLU A 150 -10.84 20.07 -12.42
CA GLU A 150 -9.40 20.29 -12.36
C GLU A 150 -8.57 19.21 -13.04
N PHE A 151 -9.00 17.93 -13.01
CA PHE A 151 -8.20 16.83 -13.54
C PHE A 151 -9.02 15.62 -14.00
N PHE A 152 -8.40 14.76 -14.80
CA PHE A 152 -8.93 13.47 -15.23
C PHE A 152 -8.12 12.32 -14.65
N TRP A 153 -8.78 11.27 -14.16
CA TRP A 153 -8.12 10.03 -13.79
C TRP A 153 -7.52 9.35 -15.02
N LYS A 154 -6.26 8.90 -14.93
CA LYS A 154 -5.68 8.01 -15.93
C LYS A 154 -6.44 6.68 -15.90
N LYS A 155 -6.87 6.20 -17.06
CA LYS A 155 -7.54 4.91 -17.20
C LYS A 155 -6.50 3.83 -17.46
N PRO A 156 -6.53 2.72 -16.71
CA PRO A 156 -5.62 1.62 -16.98
C PRO A 156 -5.79 1.07 -18.39
N TRP A 157 -4.70 0.90 -19.10
CA TRP A 157 -4.70 0.26 -20.40
C TRP A 157 -4.64 -1.26 -20.24
N LYS A 158 -5.58 -1.98 -20.88
CA LYS A 158 -5.57 -3.44 -20.89
C LYS A 158 -4.68 -3.90 -22.04
N ILE A 159 -3.58 -4.57 -21.71
CA ILE A 159 -2.70 -5.18 -22.68
C ILE A 159 -3.06 -6.65 -22.87
N THR A 160 -2.63 -7.21 -24.00
CA THR A 160 -2.96 -8.56 -24.51
C THR A 160 -2.57 -9.71 -23.58
N ASP A 161 -1.76 -9.47 -22.56
CA ASP A 161 -1.34 -10.44 -21.54
C ASP A 161 -2.10 -10.29 -20.21
N GLY A 162 -3.14 -9.45 -20.18
CA GLY A 162 -3.97 -9.23 -18.99
C GLY A 162 -3.42 -8.22 -17.98
N HIS A 163 -2.27 -7.61 -18.23
CA HIS A 163 -1.71 -6.56 -17.39
C HIS A 163 -2.31 -5.19 -17.72
N LEU A 164 -2.48 -4.36 -16.67
CA LEU A 164 -2.88 -2.95 -16.79
C LEU A 164 -1.63 -2.08 -16.83
N ALA A 165 -1.57 -1.09 -17.72
CA ALA A 165 -0.47 -0.14 -17.80
C ALA A 165 -0.93 1.30 -17.91
N TRP A 166 0.04 2.21 -17.70
CA TRP A 166 -0.14 3.65 -17.81
C TRP A 166 -1.21 4.21 -16.88
N HIS A 167 -1.38 3.58 -15.72
CA HIS A 167 -2.40 3.92 -14.75
C HIS A 167 -1.93 4.93 -13.71
N ALA A 168 -0.67 4.82 -13.28
CA ALA A 168 -0.16 5.58 -12.16
C ALA A 168 1.14 6.34 -12.45
N TRP A 169 1.93 5.91 -13.42
CA TRP A 169 3.23 6.47 -13.74
C TRP A 169 3.27 7.08 -15.14
N CYS A 170 4.10 8.10 -15.31
CA CYS A 170 4.51 8.62 -16.61
C CYS A 170 5.93 9.19 -16.53
N GLY A 171 6.66 9.11 -17.64
CA GLY A 171 7.96 9.75 -17.83
C GLY A 171 7.86 11.21 -18.32
N SER A 172 6.68 11.69 -18.70
CA SER A 172 6.42 13.07 -19.14
C SER A 172 6.42 14.05 -17.96
N PRO A 173 6.41 15.39 -18.19
CA PRO A 173 6.41 16.39 -17.14
C PRO A 173 5.29 16.21 -16.12
N ASN A 174 5.65 16.14 -14.85
CA ASN A 174 4.70 15.83 -13.79
C ASN A 174 5.21 16.27 -12.41
N LEU A 175 4.25 16.44 -11.48
CA LEU A 175 4.54 16.67 -10.06
C LEU A 175 4.25 15.41 -9.24
N ARG A 176 5.13 15.12 -8.29
CA ARG A 176 5.04 13.96 -7.36
C ARG A 176 5.46 14.35 -5.96
N ARG A 177 4.98 13.60 -4.96
CA ARG A 177 5.60 13.66 -3.62
C ARG A 177 6.88 12.84 -3.63
N ARG A 178 7.92 13.36 -3.01
CA ARG A 178 9.19 12.65 -2.82
C ARG A 178 8.99 11.34 -2.06
N ASP A 179 8.18 11.34 -1.01
CA ASP A 179 7.92 10.15 -0.20
C ASP A 179 7.27 9.00 -0.99
N ASP A 180 6.44 9.31 -1.99
CA ASP A 180 5.84 8.28 -2.84
C ASP A 180 6.88 7.59 -3.73
N LEU A 181 7.91 8.33 -4.17
CA LEU A 181 9.07 7.76 -4.88
C LEU A 181 9.97 6.94 -3.95
N ILE A 182 10.15 7.39 -2.70
CA ILE A 182 10.85 6.61 -1.68
C ILE A 182 10.15 5.26 -1.48
N MET A 183 8.82 5.25 -1.45
CA MET A 183 8.02 4.02 -1.36
C MET A 183 8.15 3.12 -2.59
N LEU A 184 8.34 3.69 -3.77
CA LEU A 184 8.57 2.94 -5.00
C LEU A 184 9.92 2.20 -4.97
N GLY A 185 10.92 2.78 -4.30
CA GLY A 185 12.30 2.29 -4.26
C GLY A 185 13.05 2.62 -5.56
N ARG A 186 14.14 1.91 -5.80
CA ARG A 186 15.00 2.16 -6.98
C ARG A 186 14.28 1.97 -8.30
N VAL A 187 14.14 3.07 -9.03
CA VAL A 187 13.47 3.11 -10.34
C VAL A 187 14.30 2.39 -11.43
N GLU A 188 15.62 2.55 -11.37
CA GLU A 188 16.56 1.94 -12.32
C GLU A 188 16.38 0.43 -12.50
N LYS A 189 16.04 -0.29 -11.43
CA LYS A 189 15.83 -1.75 -11.48
C LYS A 189 14.70 -2.20 -12.39
N TRP A 190 13.73 -1.35 -12.60
CA TRP A 190 12.57 -1.70 -13.39
C TRP A 190 12.82 -1.63 -14.89
N HIS A 191 13.95 -1.00 -15.31
CA HIS A 191 14.47 -0.91 -16.67
C HIS A 191 13.52 -0.36 -17.74
N ASN A 192 12.28 -0.07 -17.40
CA ASN A 192 11.33 0.57 -18.32
C ASN A 192 10.15 1.14 -17.56
N GLU A 193 9.53 2.12 -18.15
CA GLU A 193 8.39 2.87 -17.62
C GLU A 193 7.20 1.98 -17.27
N TRP A 194 6.97 0.94 -18.04
CA TRP A 194 5.93 -0.05 -17.82
C TRP A 194 6.05 -0.79 -16.49
N ASN A 195 7.24 -1.28 -16.14
CA ASN A 195 7.46 -1.98 -14.90
C ASN A 195 7.37 -1.02 -13.70
N ILE A 196 7.80 0.23 -13.88
CA ILE A 196 7.65 1.28 -12.88
C ILE A 196 6.18 1.57 -12.63
N ASP A 197 5.38 1.74 -13.69
CA ASP A 197 3.94 1.97 -13.60
C ASP A 197 3.23 0.83 -12.88
N ARG A 198 3.53 -0.40 -13.23
CA ARG A 198 3.00 -1.60 -12.55
C ARG A 198 3.32 -1.59 -11.05
N LYS A 199 4.56 -1.26 -10.68
CA LYS A 199 4.97 -1.19 -9.28
C LYS A 199 4.26 -0.05 -8.56
N PHE A 200 4.17 1.11 -9.17
CA PHE A 200 3.53 2.29 -8.59
C PHE A 200 2.03 2.09 -8.41
N THR A 201 1.36 1.53 -9.42
CA THR A 201 -0.03 1.06 -9.32
C THR A 201 -0.17 0.01 -8.23
N ALA A 202 0.80 -0.92 -8.18
CA ALA A 202 0.86 -1.94 -7.15
C ALA A 202 0.99 -1.38 -5.73
N LEU A 203 1.54 -0.21 -5.53
CA LEU A 203 1.56 0.51 -4.26
C LEU A 203 0.24 1.24 -3.93
N GLY A 204 -0.75 1.16 -4.81
CA GLY A 204 -2.07 1.79 -4.64
C GLY A 204 -2.17 3.19 -5.21
N PHE A 205 -1.12 3.68 -5.85
CA PHE A 205 -1.15 4.99 -6.49
C PHE A 205 -1.87 4.96 -7.84
N LYS A 206 -2.40 6.11 -8.20
CA LYS A 206 -3.02 6.43 -9.47
C LYS A 206 -2.36 7.66 -10.06
N GLY A 207 -2.35 7.72 -11.38
CA GLY A 207 -2.01 8.93 -12.10
C GLY A 207 -3.27 9.74 -12.45
N VAL A 208 -3.08 11.03 -12.60
CA VAL A 208 -4.08 11.94 -13.15
C VAL A 208 -3.47 12.83 -14.21
N TYR A 209 -4.29 13.31 -15.14
CA TYR A 209 -3.94 14.40 -16.06
C TYR A 209 -4.58 15.69 -15.58
N LEU A 210 -3.79 16.73 -15.46
CA LEU A 210 -4.31 18.06 -15.19
C LEU A 210 -5.18 18.52 -16.37
N ASN A 211 -6.33 19.11 -16.08
CA ASN A 211 -7.25 19.59 -17.12
C ASN A 211 -6.67 20.89 -17.77
N GLY A 212 -6.15 20.75 -18.97
CA GLY A 212 -5.55 21.81 -19.76
C GLY A 212 -4.27 21.38 -20.48
N GLU A 213 -3.91 22.09 -21.53
CA GLU A 213 -2.66 21.87 -22.26
C GLU A 213 -1.56 22.72 -21.61
N TYR A 214 -0.83 22.16 -20.65
CA TYR A 214 0.24 22.86 -19.93
C TYR A 214 1.62 22.56 -20.45
N ALA A 215 1.80 21.50 -21.23
CA ALA A 215 3.08 21.12 -21.80
C ALA A 215 2.92 20.53 -23.21
N ARG A 216 3.81 20.92 -24.12
CA ARG A 216 3.90 20.42 -25.49
C ARG A 216 5.26 19.78 -25.72
N HIS A 217 5.30 18.59 -26.30
CA HIS A 217 6.53 17.89 -26.61
C HIS A 217 7.21 18.49 -27.86
N LEU A 218 8.48 18.89 -27.72
CA LEU A 218 9.29 19.47 -28.80
C LEU A 218 10.11 18.42 -29.55
N GLY A 219 10.29 17.25 -28.94
CA GLY A 219 11.31 16.26 -29.32
C GLY A 219 10.84 15.07 -30.15
N ASP A 220 9.63 15.07 -30.70
CA ASP A 220 9.07 13.90 -31.42
C ASP A 220 9.95 13.33 -32.56
N HIS A 221 10.93 14.08 -33.02
CA HIS A 221 11.84 13.68 -34.11
C HIS A 221 13.30 13.49 -33.67
N CYS A 222 13.63 13.67 -32.39
CA CYS A 222 15.01 13.79 -31.90
C CYS A 222 15.37 12.87 -30.75
N SER A 223 14.58 11.83 -30.46
CA SER A 223 14.87 10.91 -29.35
C SER A 223 16.22 10.20 -29.53
N LYS A 224 17.17 10.45 -28.61
CA LYS A 224 18.46 9.74 -28.55
C LYS A 224 18.38 8.36 -27.87
N MET A 225 17.19 7.91 -27.47
CA MET A 225 16.98 6.61 -26.80
C MET A 225 17.24 5.38 -27.69
N ALA A 226 17.40 5.56 -28.98
CA ALA A 226 17.59 4.46 -29.91
C ALA A 226 19.04 3.93 -29.88
N GLY A 227 19.32 2.97 -29.03
CA GLY A 227 20.34 1.98 -29.35
C GLY A 227 21.55 1.81 -28.45
N GLN A 228 21.74 2.50 -27.35
CA GLN A 228 22.86 2.28 -26.44
C GLN A 228 22.42 2.12 -24.98
N ARG A 229 22.22 0.89 -24.57
CA ARG A 229 22.24 0.54 -23.13
C ARG A 229 23.68 0.16 -22.77
N PRO A 230 24.35 0.87 -21.84
CA PRO A 230 25.60 0.38 -21.28
C PRO A 230 25.34 -0.94 -20.54
N ASP A 231 26.30 -1.85 -20.58
CA ASP A 231 26.31 -3.07 -19.76
C ASP A 231 26.55 -2.67 -18.29
N ASP A 232 25.47 -2.47 -17.56
CA ASP A 232 25.45 -1.94 -16.18
C ASP A 232 25.91 -2.93 -15.12
N SER A 233 26.19 -4.19 -15.48
CA SER A 233 26.54 -5.24 -14.52
C SER A 233 27.91 -5.07 -13.85
N LYS A 234 28.73 -4.12 -14.31
CA LYS A 234 30.15 -3.97 -13.92
C LYS A 234 30.52 -2.66 -13.23
N VAL A 235 29.54 -1.85 -12.83
CA VAL A 235 29.84 -0.52 -12.30
C VAL A 235 29.73 -0.48 -10.78
N PRO A 236 30.81 -0.08 -10.06
CA PRO A 236 30.75 0.12 -8.62
C PRO A 236 29.74 1.20 -8.24
N TYR A 237 29.00 0.98 -7.17
CA TYR A 237 27.92 1.83 -6.68
C TYR A 237 28.37 3.15 -6.00
N ASP A 238 29.66 3.42 -5.87
CA ASP A 238 30.25 4.48 -5.03
C ASP A 238 30.39 5.84 -5.72
N PHE A 239 29.41 6.25 -6.56
CA PHE A 239 29.57 7.42 -7.41
C PHE A 239 28.85 8.71 -6.97
N TYR A 240 28.27 8.75 -5.78
CA TYR A 240 27.79 10.03 -5.26
C TYR A 240 28.97 10.78 -4.63
N PRO A 241 29.37 11.95 -5.15
CA PRO A 241 30.35 12.76 -4.44
C PRO A 241 29.76 13.16 -3.09
N LYS A 242 30.36 12.65 -2.03
CA LYS A 242 29.94 12.98 -0.64
C LYS A 242 29.90 14.49 -0.40
N GLU A 243 30.66 15.23 -1.18
CA GLU A 243 30.72 16.69 -1.20
C GLU A 243 29.40 17.33 -1.59
N LEU A 244 28.65 16.79 -2.56
CA LEU A 244 27.34 17.27 -2.96
C LEU A 244 26.29 17.20 -1.82
N LEU A 245 26.55 16.40 -0.81
CA LEU A 245 25.60 16.11 0.25
C LEU A 245 25.92 16.85 1.56
N LYS A 246 27.07 17.54 1.65
CA LYS A 246 27.56 18.14 2.90
C LYS A 246 26.75 19.35 3.39
N ASN A 247 26.07 20.05 2.52
CA ASN A 247 25.39 21.33 2.84
C ASN A 247 23.86 21.18 2.92
N ARG A 248 23.32 19.96 3.10
CA ARG A 248 21.89 19.72 3.10
C ARG A 248 21.29 19.65 4.48
N THR A 249 20.12 20.27 4.65
CA THR A 249 19.36 20.27 5.89
C THR A 249 18.52 18.99 6.09
N ALA A 250 18.15 18.29 5.02
CA ALA A 250 17.42 17.02 5.10
C ALA A 250 18.38 15.81 5.14
N PRO A 251 18.05 14.76 5.89
CA PRO A 251 18.86 13.54 5.90
C PRO A 251 18.94 12.96 4.47
N TYR A 252 20.16 12.70 4.03
CA TYR A 252 20.43 12.00 2.78
C TYR A 252 19.83 10.60 2.84
N ILE A 253 18.98 10.29 1.88
CA ILE A 253 18.47 8.94 1.70
C ILE A 253 19.22 8.33 0.53
N ASP A 254 20.18 7.43 0.81
CA ASP A 254 20.83 6.66 -0.23
C ASP A 254 19.85 5.61 -0.77
N PHE A 255 19.13 5.95 -1.81
CA PHE A 255 18.22 5.05 -2.51
C PHE A 255 18.88 3.77 -3.02
N ARG A 256 20.21 3.78 -3.16
CA ARG A 256 20.99 2.63 -3.64
C ARG A 256 21.41 1.72 -2.51
N ALA A 257 21.64 2.29 -1.31
CA ALA A 257 21.85 1.54 -0.09
C ALA A 257 20.55 1.02 0.49
N MET A 258 19.40 1.55 0.04
CA MET A 258 18.12 0.96 0.36
C MET A 258 18.06 -0.42 -0.26
N ASP A 259 18.31 -1.41 0.57
CA ASP A 259 18.05 -2.78 0.20
C ASP A 259 16.58 -2.89 -0.28
N TYR A 260 16.32 -3.67 -1.31
CA TYR A 260 14.97 -3.87 -1.86
C TYR A 260 13.98 -4.49 -0.89
N THR A 261 14.43 -4.84 0.28
CA THR A 261 13.61 -5.12 1.45
C THR A 261 12.89 -3.88 1.98
N TYR A 262 13.30 -2.66 1.59
CA TYR A 262 12.53 -1.44 1.85
C TYR A 262 11.40 -1.30 0.84
N GLU A 263 10.76 -2.38 0.69
CA GLU A 263 9.50 -2.44 0.06
C GLU A 263 8.51 -1.91 1.04
N TYR A 264 7.75 -0.99 0.55
CA TYR A 264 6.52 -0.55 1.11
C TYR A 264 6.58 -0.47 2.62
N PRO A 265 6.47 0.71 3.24
CA PRO A 265 6.60 0.81 4.67
C PRO A 265 5.75 -0.29 5.27
N GLY A 266 6.38 -1.20 5.95
CA GLY A 266 5.74 -2.26 6.69
C GLY A 266 4.96 -1.68 7.86
N ASP A 267 4.23 -0.58 7.59
CA ASP A 267 3.37 0.06 8.56
C ASP A 267 2.21 -0.85 8.95
N VAL A 268 1.90 -1.85 8.12
CA VAL A 268 0.82 -2.80 8.38
C VAL A 268 1.27 -4.23 8.16
N THR A 269 1.32 -5.02 9.21
CA THR A 269 1.40 -6.48 9.14
C THR A 269 0.00 -7.09 9.18
N LEU A 270 -0.30 -7.97 8.23
CA LEU A 270 -1.49 -8.80 8.29
C LEU A 270 -1.18 -10.12 9.00
N VAL A 271 -2.13 -10.59 9.80
CA VAL A 271 -2.03 -11.83 10.56
C VAL A 271 -3.19 -12.74 10.19
N THR A 272 -2.91 -14.00 9.95
CA THR A 272 -3.92 -14.99 9.59
C THR A 272 -3.58 -16.37 10.16
N MET A 273 -4.54 -17.28 10.10
CA MET A 273 -4.29 -18.69 10.41
C MET A 273 -4.99 -19.63 9.43
N ALA A 274 -4.41 -20.80 9.26
CA ALA A 274 -5.02 -21.93 8.57
C ALA A 274 -4.74 -23.22 9.38
N VAL A 275 -5.72 -23.63 10.17
CA VAL A 275 -5.65 -24.82 11.03
C VAL A 275 -6.83 -25.73 10.73
N ASP A 276 -6.54 -26.98 10.46
CA ASP A 276 -7.57 -27.99 10.23
C ASP A 276 -8.18 -28.46 11.57
N ILE A 277 -9.44 -28.12 11.76
CA ILE A 277 -10.24 -28.60 12.89
C ILE A 277 -11.25 -29.68 12.46
N SER A 278 -11.06 -30.27 11.31
CA SER A 278 -11.90 -31.30 10.73
C SER A 278 -13.39 -30.91 10.63
N ARG A 279 -13.65 -29.75 10.02
CA ARG A 279 -15.02 -29.27 9.77
C ARG A 279 -15.70 -30.15 8.74
N GLY A 280 -16.88 -30.68 9.06
CA GLY A 280 -17.66 -31.52 8.15
C GLY A 280 -18.33 -30.77 6.99
N ASP A 281 -18.53 -29.44 7.14
CA ASP A 281 -19.20 -28.58 6.16
C ASP A 281 -18.26 -27.99 5.08
N ARG A 282 -16.93 -28.09 5.27
CA ARG A 282 -15.93 -27.48 4.38
C ARG A 282 -14.67 -28.31 4.30
N SER A 283 -14.15 -28.52 3.10
CA SER A 283 -12.81 -29.09 2.91
C SER A 283 -11.74 -28.09 3.35
N PHE A 284 -10.84 -28.54 4.20
CA PHE A 284 -9.73 -27.69 4.65
C PHE A 284 -8.82 -27.25 3.48
N GLU A 285 -8.45 -28.20 2.62
CA GLU A 285 -7.59 -27.96 1.47
C GLU A 285 -8.23 -26.97 0.47
N GLU A 286 -9.48 -27.22 0.08
CA GLU A 286 -10.14 -26.40 -0.94
C GLU A 286 -10.53 -25.01 -0.41
N HIS A 287 -10.99 -24.93 0.83
CA HIS A 287 -11.54 -23.68 1.35
C HIS A 287 -10.47 -22.78 1.99
N TYR A 288 -9.55 -23.38 2.77
CA TYR A 288 -8.58 -22.60 3.53
C TYR A 288 -7.20 -22.56 2.87
N ILE A 289 -6.64 -23.67 2.43
CA ILE A 289 -5.30 -23.69 1.83
C ILE A 289 -5.31 -23.02 0.45
N LYS A 290 -6.26 -23.36 -0.43
CA LYS A 290 -6.41 -22.66 -1.71
C LYS A 290 -6.89 -21.21 -1.53
N GLY A 291 -7.70 -20.94 -0.50
CA GLY A 291 -8.09 -19.59 -0.13
C GLY A 291 -6.92 -18.69 0.27
N LEU A 292 -5.87 -19.28 0.87
CA LEU A 292 -4.63 -18.58 1.18
C LEU A 292 -3.95 -17.99 -0.07
N ASP A 293 -4.06 -18.58 -1.25
CA ASP A 293 -3.44 -18.06 -2.47
C ASP A 293 -3.87 -16.62 -2.76
N HIS A 294 -5.14 -16.28 -2.52
CA HIS A 294 -5.61 -14.91 -2.66
C HIS A 294 -4.95 -13.97 -1.64
N LEU A 295 -4.81 -14.44 -0.39
CA LEU A 295 -4.19 -13.67 0.68
C LEU A 295 -2.67 -13.57 0.50
N LEU A 296 -2.01 -14.62 0.04
CA LEU A 296 -0.58 -14.63 -0.22
C LEU A 296 -0.15 -13.63 -1.32
N SER A 297 -1.09 -13.10 -2.08
CA SER A 297 -0.86 -12.03 -3.06
C SER A 297 -0.77 -10.63 -2.43
N VAL A 298 -1.10 -10.46 -1.14
CA VAL A 298 -1.05 -9.12 -0.48
C VAL A 298 0.35 -8.54 -0.51
N ARG A 299 0.42 -7.21 -0.49
CA ARG A 299 1.69 -6.47 -0.49
C ARG A 299 2.25 -6.24 0.89
N ASN A 300 1.40 -6.38 1.89
CA ASN A 300 1.75 -6.18 3.28
C ASN A 300 2.59 -7.35 3.81
N PRO A 301 3.48 -7.12 4.76
CA PRO A 301 4.07 -8.17 5.57
C PRO A 301 2.98 -9.09 6.12
N LEU A 302 3.23 -10.38 6.13
CA LEU A 302 2.23 -11.39 6.50
C LEU A 302 2.79 -12.36 7.53
N VAL A 303 2.03 -12.59 8.61
CA VAL A 303 2.27 -13.68 9.56
C VAL A 303 1.17 -14.71 9.39
N VAL A 304 1.55 -15.97 9.15
CA VAL A 304 0.62 -17.07 8.95
C VAL A 304 0.84 -18.13 10.00
N TYR A 305 -0.17 -18.38 10.81
CA TYR A 305 -0.21 -19.51 11.74
C TYR A 305 -0.78 -20.74 11.03
N ALA A 306 -0.02 -21.81 10.98
CA ALA A 306 -0.43 -23.06 10.32
C ALA A 306 0.30 -24.29 10.88
N ASP A 307 -0.19 -25.47 10.52
CA ASP A 307 0.53 -26.72 10.75
C ASP A 307 1.88 -26.69 9.99
N PRO A 308 2.99 -27.14 10.59
CA PRO A 308 4.31 -27.16 9.98
C PRO A 308 4.37 -27.76 8.57
N LYS A 309 3.53 -28.76 8.28
CA LYS A 309 3.48 -29.42 6.96
C LYS A 309 3.12 -28.48 5.82
N TYR A 310 2.47 -27.33 6.10
CA TYR A 310 2.08 -26.34 5.09
C TYR A 310 3.08 -25.17 4.96
N HIS A 311 4.07 -25.04 5.85
CA HIS A 311 4.96 -23.87 5.87
C HIS A 311 5.74 -23.70 4.57
N ASP A 312 6.27 -24.79 4.00
CA ASP A 312 7.03 -24.74 2.74
C ASP A 312 6.13 -24.38 1.55
N TYR A 313 4.92 -24.94 1.51
CA TYR A 313 3.91 -24.56 0.53
C TYR A 313 3.61 -23.07 0.61
N ILE A 314 3.30 -22.55 1.81
CA ILE A 314 2.96 -21.15 2.04
C ILE A 314 4.11 -20.22 1.60
N ARG A 315 5.36 -20.53 1.97
CA ARG A 315 6.54 -19.75 1.58
C ARG A 315 6.76 -19.76 0.05
N LEU A 316 6.63 -20.94 -0.55
CA LEU A 316 6.79 -21.09 -2.01
C LEU A 316 5.71 -20.30 -2.77
N ARG A 317 4.44 -20.44 -2.36
CA ARG A 317 3.32 -19.72 -2.98
C ARG A 317 3.46 -18.21 -2.79
N ARG A 318 3.83 -17.75 -1.59
CA ARG A 318 4.12 -16.35 -1.32
C ARG A 318 5.17 -15.80 -2.29
N LYS A 319 6.28 -16.53 -2.47
CA LYS A 319 7.33 -16.17 -3.41
C LYS A 319 6.83 -16.09 -4.85
N GLN A 320 6.03 -17.04 -5.30
CA GLN A 320 5.47 -17.08 -6.65
C GLN A 320 4.50 -15.93 -6.90
N LEU A 321 3.60 -15.66 -5.97
CA LEU A 321 2.57 -14.62 -6.08
C LEU A 321 3.13 -13.21 -5.87
N SER A 322 4.21 -13.07 -5.09
CA SER A 322 4.86 -11.80 -4.82
C SER A 322 5.83 -11.33 -5.91
N ILE A 323 6.12 -12.15 -6.92
CA ILE A 323 6.93 -11.70 -8.09
C ILE A 323 6.33 -10.43 -8.71
N ALA A 324 5.01 -10.30 -8.72
CA ALA A 324 4.33 -9.10 -9.20
C ALA A 324 4.27 -7.96 -8.17
N THR A 325 4.51 -8.25 -6.88
CA THR A 325 4.33 -7.29 -5.77
C THR A 325 5.62 -6.94 -5.06
N SER A 326 6.72 -7.62 -5.38
CA SER A 326 8.08 -7.46 -4.78
C SER A 326 8.15 -7.55 -3.24
N ASN A 327 7.09 -7.96 -2.54
CA ASN A 327 7.10 -8.15 -1.09
C ASN A 327 7.00 -9.62 -0.70
N ASN A 328 8.14 -10.21 -0.30
CA ASN A 328 8.26 -11.59 0.15
C ASN A 328 8.20 -11.74 1.68
N ARG A 329 8.01 -10.66 2.42
CA ARG A 329 8.06 -10.68 3.88
C ARG A 329 6.92 -11.50 4.43
N ILE A 330 7.28 -12.69 4.90
CA ILE A 330 6.35 -13.65 5.50
C ILE A 330 7.02 -14.38 6.65
N GLU A 331 6.29 -14.54 7.73
CA GLU A 331 6.65 -15.41 8.84
C GLU A 331 5.59 -16.49 8.99
N CYS A 332 6.02 -17.74 8.96
CA CYS A 332 5.14 -18.88 9.25
C CYS A 332 5.37 -19.31 10.69
N ARG A 333 4.30 -19.36 11.47
CA ARG A 333 4.28 -19.80 12.87
C ARG A 333 3.51 -21.09 13.02
N VAL A 334 3.97 -21.93 13.93
CA VAL A 334 3.26 -23.15 14.27
C VAL A 334 2.03 -22.83 15.10
N LEU A 335 0.90 -23.46 14.75
CA LEU A 335 -0.30 -23.48 15.57
C LEU A 335 -0.95 -24.86 15.42
N THR A 336 -1.01 -25.58 16.52
CA THR A 336 -1.60 -26.92 16.59
C THR A 336 -2.92 -26.90 17.36
N LEU A 337 -3.68 -27.99 17.27
CA LEU A 337 -4.89 -28.15 18.11
C LEU A 337 -4.55 -28.15 19.60
N GLN A 338 -3.37 -28.66 19.98
CA GLN A 338 -2.91 -28.61 21.36
C GLN A 338 -2.62 -27.19 21.83
N ASP A 339 -2.06 -26.34 20.96
CA ASP A 339 -1.84 -24.93 21.30
C ASP A 339 -3.16 -24.19 21.51
N ILE A 340 -4.20 -24.50 20.72
CA ILE A 340 -5.54 -23.95 20.89
C ILE A 340 -6.12 -24.37 22.25
N GLN A 341 -6.00 -25.65 22.63
CA GLN A 341 -6.44 -26.13 23.94
C GLN A 341 -5.72 -25.43 25.10
N ASN A 342 -4.42 -25.25 24.98
CA ASN A 342 -3.59 -24.69 26.05
C ASN A 342 -3.78 -23.16 26.21
N ASN A 343 -4.18 -22.47 25.16
CA ASN A 343 -4.27 -21.01 25.14
C ASN A 343 -5.71 -20.47 25.16
N THR A 344 -6.70 -21.34 25.39
CA THR A 344 -8.11 -20.97 25.55
C THR A 344 -8.71 -21.67 26.76
N PRO A 345 -9.82 -21.20 27.32
CA PRO A 345 -10.56 -21.90 28.39
C PRO A 345 -11.30 -23.12 27.82
N PHE A 346 -10.56 -24.02 27.15
CA PHE A 346 -11.09 -25.10 26.32
C PHE A 346 -12.10 -25.98 27.08
N GLN A 347 -11.76 -26.45 28.28
CA GLN A 347 -12.63 -27.36 29.05
C GLN A 347 -13.94 -26.71 29.46
N GLU A 348 -13.89 -25.45 29.86
CA GLU A 348 -15.10 -24.67 30.21
C GLU A 348 -16.00 -24.48 28.99
N ILE A 349 -15.39 -24.16 27.83
CA ILE A 349 -16.11 -24.06 26.55
C ILE A 349 -16.75 -25.41 26.21
N GLN A 350 -16.03 -26.53 26.34
CA GLN A 350 -16.58 -27.87 26.08
C GLN A 350 -17.79 -28.16 26.96
N THR A 351 -17.73 -27.81 28.23
CA THR A 351 -18.85 -27.99 29.15
C THR A 351 -20.10 -27.23 28.68
N ILE A 352 -19.92 -25.99 28.25
CA ILE A 352 -21.01 -25.14 27.78
C ILE A 352 -21.60 -25.66 26.47
N ILE A 353 -20.79 -25.90 25.44
CA ILE A 353 -21.29 -26.28 24.10
C ILE A 353 -21.94 -27.66 24.06
N ASN A 354 -21.68 -28.52 25.06
CA ASN A 354 -22.31 -29.81 25.21
C ASN A 354 -23.53 -29.81 26.12
N SER A 355 -23.90 -28.64 26.71
CA SER A 355 -25.08 -28.53 27.55
C SER A 355 -26.36 -28.43 26.72
N ASP A 356 -27.47 -28.94 27.27
CA ASP A 356 -28.78 -28.82 26.65
C ASP A 356 -29.21 -27.34 26.51
N ALA A 357 -28.79 -26.49 27.43
CA ALA A 357 -29.06 -25.06 27.39
C ALA A 357 -28.43 -24.40 26.16
N PHE A 358 -27.23 -24.78 25.79
CA PHE A 358 -26.56 -24.26 24.59
C PHE A 358 -27.19 -24.82 23.31
N ILE A 359 -27.38 -26.13 23.24
CA ILE A 359 -27.87 -26.84 22.06
C ILE A 359 -29.28 -26.38 21.66
N ASN A 360 -30.11 -26.08 22.63
CA ASN A 360 -31.51 -25.72 22.42
C ASN A 360 -31.74 -24.21 22.31
N GLN A 361 -30.71 -23.36 22.26
CA GLN A 361 -30.88 -21.92 22.06
C GLN A 361 -31.50 -21.59 20.70
N SER A 362 -31.10 -22.32 19.64
CA SER A 362 -31.69 -22.21 18.31
C SER A 362 -31.45 -23.49 17.51
N ASP A 363 -32.34 -23.78 16.54
CA ASP A 363 -32.27 -25.03 15.78
C ASP A 363 -31.02 -25.14 14.93
N TRP A 364 -30.52 -24.02 14.42
CA TRP A 364 -29.32 -24.04 13.56
C TRP A 364 -28.04 -24.44 14.32
N ILE A 365 -27.99 -24.25 15.64
CA ILE A 365 -26.82 -24.65 16.44
C ILE A 365 -26.59 -26.16 16.34
N LYS A 366 -27.65 -26.95 16.28
CA LYS A 366 -27.59 -28.42 16.26
C LYS A 366 -26.71 -28.95 15.13
N ASP A 367 -26.81 -28.31 13.96
CA ASP A 367 -26.09 -28.72 12.74
C ASP A 367 -24.96 -27.75 12.34
N SER A 368 -24.66 -26.76 13.19
CA SER A 368 -23.66 -25.73 12.89
C SER A 368 -22.25 -26.15 13.28
N ALA A 369 -21.26 -25.41 12.74
CA ALA A 369 -19.87 -25.54 13.14
C ALA A 369 -19.61 -25.30 14.63
N LEU A 370 -20.54 -24.65 15.35
CA LEU A 370 -20.45 -24.43 16.80
C LEU A 370 -20.41 -25.73 17.60
N ARG A 371 -20.87 -26.84 17.02
CA ARG A 371 -20.79 -28.18 17.63
C ARG A 371 -19.41 -28.82 17.50
N ASN A 372 -18.53 -28.28 16.63
CA ASN A 372 -17.15 -28.73 16.57
C ASN A 372 -16.40 -28.25 17.83
N PRO A 373 -15.72 -29.17 18.57
CA PRO A 373 -15.08 -28.82 19.84
C PRO A 373 -14.00 -27.73 19.72
N TYR A 374 -13.41 -27.57 18.56
CA TYR A 374 -12.34 -26.59 18.32
C TYR A 374 -12.85 -25.28 17.71
N TYR A 375 -14.08 -25.20 17.23
CA TYR A 375 -14.51 -24.05 16.45
C TYR A 375 -14.55 -22.75 17.28
N ILE A 376 -15.26 -22.73 18.41
CA ILE A 376 -15.28 -21.57 19.31
C ILE A 376 -13.87 -21.25 19.86
N PRO A 377 -13.11 -22.23 20.42
CA PRO A 377 -11.72 -21.97 20.83
C PRO A 377 -10.85 -21.38 19.72
N LEU A 378 -10.93 -21.92 18.48
CA LEU A 378 -10.21 -21.41 17.32
C LEU A 378 -10.57 -19.95 16.99
N THR A 379 -11.82 -19.57 17.10
CA THR A 379 -12.25 -18.20 16.84
C THR A 379 -11.79 -17.26 17.94
N LEU A 380 -11.86 -17.68 19.19
CA LEU A 380 -11.46 -16.85 20.35
C LEU A 380 -9.95 -16.60 20.43
N ILE A 381 -9.10 -17.51 19.94
CA ILE A 381 -7.65 -17.35 20.02
C ILE A 381 -7.09 -16.26 19.08
N LYS A 382 -7.85 -15.85 18.05
CA LYS A 382 -7.41 -14.85 17.04
C LYS A 382 -6.80 -13.61 17.68
N ASN A 383 -7.42 -13.10 18.73
CA ASN A 383 -6.96 -11.90 19.42
C ASN A 383 -5.61 -12.08 20.11
N LYS A 384 -5.39 -13.25 20.73
CA LYS A 384 -4.08 -13.58 21.33
C LYS A 384 -3.01 -13.64 20.25
N LEU A 385 -3.28 -14.34 19.15
CA LEU A 385 -2.31 -14.46 18.05
C LEU A 385 -1.96 -13.10 17.43
N LEU A 386 -2.95 -12.22 17.28
CA LEU A 386 -2.73 -10.85 16.82
C LEU A 386 -1.90 -10.04 17.82
N GLN A 387 -2.18 -10.15 19.10
CA GLN A 387 -1.43 -9.48 20.15
C GLN A 387 0.02 -9.99 20.22
N ASP A 388 0.24 -11.30 20.17
CA ASP A 388 1.58 -11.91 20.18
C ASP A 388 2.44 -11.38 19.01
N VAL A 389 1.83 -11.19 17.82
CA VAL A 389 2.51 -10.58 16.66
C VAL A 389 2.77 -9.09 16.89
N ALA A 390 1.82 -8.36 17.45
CA ALA A 390 1.97 -6.93 17.71
C ALA A 390 3.04 -6.64 18.78
N GLU A 391 3.15 -7.49 19.80
CA GLU A 391 4.14 -7.36 20.85
C GLU A 391 5.57 -7.69 20.38
N GLN A 392 5.72 -8.79 19.65
CA GLN A 392 7.01 -9.25 19.13
C GLN A 392 7.47 -8.47 17.91
N ASN A 393 6.52 -7.93 17.14
CA ASN A 393 6.75 -7.14 15.93
C ASN A 393 7.82 -7.70 14.98
N PRO A 394 7.69 -8.97 14.54
CA PRO A 394 8.77 -9.67 13.81
C PRO A 394 9.07 -9.04 12.45
N LEU A 395 8.12 -8.28 11.90
CA LEU A 395 8.21 -7.68 10.59
C LEU A 395 8.33 -6.14 10.62
N GLY A 396 8.55 -5.54 11.81
CA GLY A 396 8.85 -4.12 11.97
C GLY A 396 7.71 -3.17 11.57
N SER A 397 6.44 -3.55 11.82
CA SER A 397 5.26 -2.75 11.47
C SER A 397 4.78 -1.88 12.62
N LYS A 398 3.98 -0.84 12.30
CA LYS A 398 3.33 0.04 13.28
C LYS A 398 1.92 -0.40 13.63
N ARG A 399 1.26 -1.15 12.72
CA ARG A 399 -0.13 -1.60 12.85
C ARG A 399 -0.26 -3.06 12.47
N PHE A 400 -1.20 -3.75 13.10
CA PHE A 400 -1.41 -5.17 12.98
C PHE A 400 -2.89 -5.45 12.78
N TYR A 401 -3.24 -6.16 11.71
CA TYR A 401 -4.61 -6.50 11.42
C TYR A 401 -4.74 -7.98 11.16
N TRP A 402 -5.76 -8.54 11.76
CA TRP A 402 -6.22 -9.89 11.45
C TRP A 402 -6.95 -9.90 10.12
N ILE A 403 -6.78 -10.96 9.35
CA ILE A 403 -7.54 -11.24 8.14
C ILE A 403 -7.76 -12.76 8.02
N ASP A 404 -9.00 -13.18 7.81
CA ASP A 404 -9.31 -14.61 7.73
C ASP A 404 -8.78 -15.24 6.42
N SER A 405 -8.11 -16.40 6.53
CA SER A 405 -7.57 -17.17 5.39
C SER A 405 -8.64 -17.63 4.40
N GLY A 406 -9.83 -17.93 4.89
CA GLY A 406 -10.98 -18.34 4.07
C GLY A 406 -11.84 -17.20 3.52
N MET A 407 -11.42 -15.94 3.71
CA MET A 407 -12.23 -14.77 3.37
C MET A 407 -12.63 -14.76 1.90
N SER A 408 -11.72 -15.07 0.99
CA SER A 408 -11.99 -15.07 -0.45
C SER A 408 -13.10 -16.03 -0.84
N ASN A 409 -13.05 -17.25 -0.31
CA ASN A 409 -14.06 -18.27 -0.58
C ASN A 409 -15.40 -17.95 0.10
N SER A 410 -15.35 -17.43 1.34
CA SER A 410 -16.56 -17.08 2.10
C SER A 410 -17.37 -15.95 1.48
N PHE A 411 -16.73 -15.01 0.80
CA PHE A 411 -17.37 -13.83 0.21
C PHE A 411 -17.29 -13.79 -1.32
N GLY A 412 -16.85 -14.86 -1.98
CA GLY A 412 -16.73 -14.91 -3.44
C GLY A 412 -15.81 -13.82 -4.00
N ILE A 413 -14.67 -13.58 -3.33
CA ILE A 413 -13.65 -12.65 -3.81
C ILE A 413 -12.80 -13.40 -4.82
N THR A 414 -12.96 -13.08 -6.09
CA THR A 414 -12.23 -13.71 -7.20
C THR A 414 -10.92 -13.01 -7.54
N GLU A 415 -10.75 -11.78 -7.08
CA GLU A 415 -9.57 -10.98 -7.35
C GLU A 415 -8.48 -11.24 -6.30
N PRO A 416 -7.19 -11.11 -6.67
CA PRO A 416 -6.11 -11.15 -5.71
C PRO A 416 -6.30 -10.10 -4.61
N ILE A 417 -6.16 -10.48 -3.34
CA ILE A 417 -6.30 -9.54 -2.20
C ILE A 417 -5.21 -8.46 -2.24
N GLY A 418 -4.10 -8.69 -2.95
CA GLY A 418 -3.09 -7.68 -3.24
C GLY A 418 -3.60 -6.44 -4.02
N THR A 419 -4.83 -6.46 -4.53
CA THR A 419 -5.47 -5.28 -5.13
C THR A 419 -5.97 -4.27 -4.10
N TYR A 420 -6.02 -4.64 -2.82
CA TYR A 420 -6.47 -3.78 -1.72
C TYR A 420 -5.29 -3.15 -0.98
N ASN A 421 -5.45 -1.89 -0.57
CA ASN A 421 -4.43 -1.15 0.15
C ASN A 421 -4.75 -1.02 1.63
N PHE A 422 -4.24 -1.93 2.42
CA PHE A 422 -4.47 -1.99 3.87
C PHE A 422 -3.84 -0.83 4.66
N LEU A 423 -3.07 0.04 4.02
CA LEU A 423 -2.62 1.29 4.67
C LEU A 423 -3.76 2.27 4.95
N PHE A 424 -4.86 2.17 4.19
CA PHE A 424 -6.06 2.99 4.39
C PHE A 424 -6.96 2.50 5.53
N LEU A 425 -6.61 1.42 6.20
CA LEU A 425 -7.31 1.02 7.41
C LEU A 425 -7.23 2.11 8.48
N PRO A 426 -8.31 2.32 9.29
CA PRO A 426 -8.33 3.33 10.34
C PRO A 426 -7.13 3.22 11.28
N LYS A 427 -6.61 4.38 11.72
CA LYS A 427 -5.37 4.48 12.51
C LYS A 427 -5.63 4.85 13.96
N ASP A 428 -6.75 5.52 14.23
CA ASP A 428 -6.97 6.22 15.49
C ASP A 428 -7.48 5.31 16.60
N LYS A 429 -8.16 4.21 16.24
CA LYS A 429 -8.81 3.28 17.16
C LYS A 429 -8.70 1.85 16.65
N PHE A 430 -9.01 0.88 17.51
CA PHE A 430 -9.14 -0.52 17.11
C PHE A 430 -10.26 -0.65 16.06
N PHE A 431 -9.95 -1.21 14.92
CA PHE A 431 -10.85 -1.31 13.78
C PHE A 431 -11.71 -2.57 13.83
N LEU A 432 -13.01 -2.42 13.60
CA LEU A 432 -13.97 -3.51 13.40
C LEU A 432 -14.93 -3.18 12.25
N THR A 433 -15.44 -4.21 11.61
CA THR A 433 -16.61 -4.10 10.72
C THR A 433 -17.83 -4.68 11.40
N SER A 434 -19.03 -4.27 11.00
CA SER A 434 -20.28 -4.81 11.53
C SER A 434 -21.38 -4.84 10.48
N TYR A 435 -22.42 -5.62 10.72
CA TYR A 435 -23.62 -5.66 9.89
C TYR A 435 -24.88 -5.75 10.76
N PRO A 436 -26.05 -5.28 10.25
CA PRO A 436 -27.32 -5.41 10.94
C PRO A 436 -27.64 -6.88 11.22
N TYR A 437 -28.00 -7.18 12.44
CA TYR A 437 -28.37 -8.52 12.88
C TYR A 437 -29.51 -8.46 13.88
N GLN A 438 -30.55 -9.22 13.64
CA GLN A 438 -31.69 -9.29 14.53
C GLN A 438 -31.92 -10.74 14.95
N THR A 439 -31.98 -10.98 16.25
CA THR A 439 -32.18 -12.30 16.81
C THR A 439 -32.97 -12.17 18.14
N ASN A 440 -33.63 -13.24 18.54
CA ASN A 440 -34.32 -13.32 19.83
C ASN A 440 -33.70 -14.37 20.78
N SER A 441 -32.74 -15.17 20.31
CA SER A 441 -32.18 -16.28 21.06
C SER A 441 -30.70 -16.16 21.33
N GLU A 442 -29.88 -15.95 20.29
CA GLU A 442 -28.42 -16.01 20.40
C GLU A 442 -27.75 -15.18 19.30
N ILE A 443 -26.48 -14.82 19.53
CA ILE A 443 -25.57 -14.27 18.52
C ILE A 443 -24.38 -15.23 18.45
N HIS A 444 -24.27 -15.96 17.34
CA HIS A 444 -23.18 -16.89 17.06
C HIS A 444 -22.83 -17.79 18.25
N GLY A 445 -23.86 -18.36 18.89
CA GLY A 445 -23.78 -19.25 20.05
C GLY A 445 -23.93 -18.55 21.40
N CYS A 446 -23.72 -17.25 21.49
CA CYS A 446 -23.86 -16.52 22.74
C CYS A 446 -25.31 -16.14 23.03
N ASN A 447 -25.81 -16.44 24.25
CA ASN A 447 -27.18 -16.18 24.64
C ASN A 447 -27.49 -14.68 24.65
N ILE A 448 -28.50 -14.25 23.89
CA ILE A 448 -28.85 -12.82 23.71
C ILE A 448 -29.32 -12.14 25.01
N ASN A 449 -30.01 -12.87 25.92
CA ASN A 449 -30.44 -12.31 27.17
C ASN A 449 -29.26 -12.05 28.10
N VAL A 450 -28.29 -12.96 28.15
CA VAL A 450 -27.04 -12.76 28.91
C VAL A 450 -26.25 -11.60 28.35
N MET A 451 -26.11 -11.53 27.04
CA MET A 451 -25.46 -10.36 26.39
C MET A 451 -26.17 -9.07 26.76
N THR A 452 -27.51 -9.01 26.63
CA THR A 452 -28.31 -7.84 26.94
C THR A 452 -28.16 -7.39 28.41
N ASN A 453 -28.12 -8.35 29.33
CA ASN A 453 -27.93 -8.05 30.76
C ASN A 453 -26.54 -7.46 31.06
N ILE A 454 -25.49 -7.94 30.36
CA ILE A 454 -24.12 -7.45 30.57
C ILE A 454 -23.95 -6.06 29.93
N VAL A 455 -24.43 -5.86 28.69
CA VAL A 455 -24.19 -4.60 27.95
C VAL A 455 -25.29 -3.55 28.21
N GLY A 456 -26.39 -3.90 28.88
CA GLY A 456 -27.48 -3.00 29.25
C GLY A 456 -28.52 -2.73 28.15
N THR A 457 -28.29 -3.22 26.91
CA THR A 457 -29.23 -3.07 25.80
C THR A 457 -29.11 -4.23 24.83
N LYS A 458 -30.21 -4.55 24.12
CA LYS A 458 -30.20 -5.64 23.14
C LYS A 458 -29.39 -5.26 21.90
N PRO A 459 -28.39 -6.05 21.49
CA PRO A 459 -27.66 -5.84 20.24
C PRO A 459 -28.60 -5.93 19.03
N ASN A 460 -28.41 -5.02 18.06
CA ASN A 460 -29.11 -5.02 16.77
C ASN A 460 -28.18 -5.10 15.57
N TYR A 461 -26.93 -5.39 15.84
CA TYR A 461 -25.86 -5.66 14.87
C TYR A 461 -24.88 -6.67 15.44
N VAL A 462 -24.02 -7.20 14.57
CA VAL A 462 -22.90 -8.07 14.95
C VAL A 462 -21.61 -7.53 14.34
N CYS A 463 -20.54 -7.49 15.14
CA CYS A 463 -19.20 -7.18 14.64
C CYS A 463 -18.59 -8.39 13.92
N ARG A 464 -18.06 -8.17 12.73
CA ARG A 464 -17.37 -9.19 11.93
C ARG A 464 -15.93 -9.36 12.38
N ALA A 465 -15.49 -10.59 12.47
CA ALA A 465 -14.12 -10.97 12.80
C ALA A 465 -13.26 -11.32 11.59
N THR A 466 -13.70 -10.98 10.40
CA THR A 466 -12.96 -11.28 9.16
C THR A 466 -11.76 -10.37 8.95
N LEU A 467 -11.88 -9.10 9.37
CA LEU A 467 -10.84 -8.08 9.29
C LEU A 467 -10.96 -7.14 10.50
N PHE A 468 -9.93 -7.11 11.35
CA PHE A 468 -9.91 -6.28 12.54
C PHE A 468 -8.47 -6.02 13.02
N GLY A 469 -8.24 -5.00 13.86
CA GLY A 469 -6.94 -4.73 14.44
C GLY A 469 -6.64 -3.25 14.63
N GLY A 470 -5.36 -2.91 14.78
CA GLY A 470 -4.89 -1.56 15.05
C GLY A 470 -3.40 -1.47 15.33
N SER A 471 -2.97 -0.41 16.02
CA SER A 471 -1.62 -0.32 16.58
C SER A 471 -1.43 -1.33 17.72
N LYS A 472 -0.19 -1.56 18.14
CA LYS A 472 0.12 -2.42 19.29
C LYS A 472 -0.70 -2.04 20.52
N ASP A 473 -0.73 -0.75 20.86
CA ASP A 473 -1.43 -0.26 22.06
C ASP A 473 -2.94 -0.47 21.95
N GLN A 474 -3.53 -0.21 20.77
CA GLN A 474 -4.95 -0.44 20.52
C GLN A 474 -5.33 -1.92 20.61
N VAL A 475 -4.50 -2.81 20.07
CA VAL A 475 -4.70 -4.27 20.17
C VAL A 475 -4.62 -4.70 21.63
N THR A 476 -3.62 -4.23 22.38
CA THR A 476 -3.43 -4.59 23.79
C THR A 476 -4.58 -4.10 24.67
N GLU A 477 -5.01 -2.84 24.48
CA GLU A 477 -6.11 -2.27 25.24
C GLU A 477 -7.44 -2.96 24.93
N PHE A 478 -7.75 -3.18 23.65
CA PHE A 478 -8.95 -3.90 23.23
C PHE A 478 -8.99 -5.31 23.81
N ASN A 479 -7.87 -6.03 23.77
CA ASN A 479 -7.78 -7.41 24.25
C ASN A 479 -8.02 -7.55 25.75
N LYS A 480 -7.69 -6.55 26.54
CA LYS A 480 -8.02 -6.54 27.97
C LYS A 480 -9.54 -6.67 28.16
N TYR A 481 -10.33 -5.82 27.52
CA TYR A 481 -11.80 -5.87 27.61
C TYR A 481 -12.36 -7.12 26.93
N TYR A 482 -11.72 -7.59 25.86
CA TYR A 482 -12.12 -8.81 25.17
C TYR A 482 -12.06 -10.04 26.08
N TYR A 483 -10.93 -10.26 26.76
CA TYR A 483 -10.77 -11.41 27.65
C TYR A 483 -11.60 -11.29 28.95
N ASP A 484 -11.77 -10.08 29.47
CA ASP A 484 -12.69 -9.81 30.58
C ASP A 484 -14.13 -10.19 30.19
N THR A 485 -14.55 -9.87 28.96
CA THR A 485 -15.88 -10.23 28.45
C THR A 485 -16.02 -11.75 28.25
N VAL A 486 -15.00 -12.41 27.69
CA VAL A 486 -14.97 -13.88 27.60
C VAL A 486 -15.15 -14.50 28.98
N ARG A 487 -14.43 -14.03 29.98
CA ARG A 487 -14.55 -14.55 31.36
C ARG A 487 -15.96 -14.34 31.93
N GLN A 488 -16.53 -13.15 31.77
CA GLN A 488 -17.88 -12.87 32.21
C GLN A 488 -18.92 -13.80 31.56
N LEU A 489 -18.79 -14.09 30.26
CA LEU A 489 -19.69 -15.01 29.57
C LEU A 489 -19.59 -16.43 30.11
N LEU A 490 -18.35 -16.93 30.32
CA LEU A 490 -18.11 -18.26 30.87
C LEU A 490 -18.70 -18.39 32.28
N ASP A 491 -18.54 -17.37 33.13
CA ASP A 491 -19.12 -17.33 34.48
C ASP A 491 -20.65 -17.34 34.47
N GLN A 492 -21.28 -16.86 33.39
CA GLN A 492 -22.74 -16.92 33.18
C GLN A 492 -23.18 -18.21 32.44
N GLY A 493 -22.29 -19.17 32.24
CA GLY A 493 -22.59 -20.45 31.59
C GLY A 493 -22.93 -20.33 30.10
N THR A 494 -22.45 -19.30 29.42
CA THR A 494 -22.64 -19.09 27.99
C THR A 494 -21.33 -18.67 27.31
N ILE A 495 -21.22 -18.94 26.03
CA ILE A 495 -20.12 -18.49 25.19
C ILE A 495 -20.57 -18.48 23.72
N GLY A 496 -19.97 -17.65 22.91
CA GLY A 496 -20.13 -17.63 21.44
C GLY A 496 -18.79 -17.49 20.75
N THR A 497 -18.84 -17.24 19.46
CA THR A 497 -17.63 -16.90 18.70
C THR A 497 -17.11 -15.51 19.09
N GLU A 498 -15.91 -15.19 18.61
CA GLU A 498 -15.28 -13.87 18.79
C GLU A 498 -16.20 -12.70 18.32
N GLU A 499 -17.06 -12.93 17.32
CA GLU A 499 -17.99 -11.90 16.80
C GLU A 499 -19.01 -11.43 17.85
N ALA A 500 -19.48 -12.36 18.68
CA ALA A 500 -20.36 -12.01 19.82
C ALA A 500 -19.59 -11.17 20.85
N VAL A 501 -18.36 -11.58 21.18
CA VAL A 501 -17.51 -10.87 22.14
C VAL A 501 -17.15 -9.47 21.63
N TYR A 502 -16.77 -9.33 20.36
CA TYR A 502 -16.48 -8.02 19.75
C TYR A 502 -17.68 -7.07 19.82
N THR A 503 -18.88 -7.61 19.55
CA THR A 503 -20.11 -6.82 19.63
C THR A 503 -20.32 -6.29 21.04
N MET A 504 -20.11 -7.12 22.06
CA MET A 504 -20.24 -6.68 23.45
C MET A 504 -19.20 -5.65 23.84
N VAL A 505 -17.93 -5.89 23.49
CA VAL A 505 -16.84 -4.93 23.80
C VAL A 505 -17.10 -3.60 23.12
N GLU A 506 -17.50 -3.59 21.85
CA GLU A 506 -17.80 -2.34 21.12
C GLU A 506 -18.99 -1.60 21.76
N MET A 507 -20.03 -2.30 22.19
CA MET A 507 -21.18 -1.69 22.88
C MET A 507 -20.82 -1.11 24.25
N MET A 508 -19.91 -1.76 25.01
CA MET A 508 -19.47 -1.30 26.33
C MET A 508 -18.40 -0.22 26.24
N LYS A 509 -17.60 -0.21 25.16
CA LYS A 509 -16.41 0.63 24.99
C LYS A 509 -16.32 1.22 23.58
N PRO A 510 -17.36 1.95 23.11
CA PRO A 510 -17.38 2.49 21.74
C PRO A 510 -16.28 3.51 21.48
N GLU A 511 -15.73 4.11 22.55
CA GLU A 511 -14.60 5.05 22.45
C GLU A 511 -13.29 4.39 21.98
N LEU A 512 -13.14 3.07 22.16
CA LEU A 512 -11.95 2.31 21.74
C LEU A 512 -12.00 1.87 20.28
N VAL A 513 -13.19 1.88 19.67
CA VAL A 513 -13.43 1.20 18.40
C VAL A 513 -13.76 2.18 17.27
N SER A 514 -13.15 1.96 16.11
CA SER A 514 -13.57 2.52 14.83
C SER A 514 -14.36 1.46 14.07
N ARG A 515 -15.68 1.57 14.10
CA ARG A 515 -16.59 0.58 13.52
C ARG A 515 -17.12 1.02 12.16
N PHE A 516 -16.90 0.19 11.14
CA PHE A 516 -17.48 0.37 9.82
C PHE A 516 -18.73 -0.52 9.66
N ALA A 517 -19.90 0.10 9.52
CA ALA A 517 -21.16 -0.60 9.32
C ALA A 517 -21.35 -1.01 7.85
N MET A 518 -21.48 -2.31 7.60
CA MET A 518 -21.75 -2.89 6.30
C MET A 518 -23.26 -3.18 6.18
N PRO A 519 -23.98 -2.57 5.22
CA PRO A 519 -25.44 -2.72 5.15
C PRO A 519 -25.94 -4.15 5.00
N ASN A 520 -25.19 -5.01 4.31
CA ASN A 520 -25.56 -6.39 4.00
C ASN A 520 -24.58 -7.45 4.52
N GLY A 521 -23.63 -7.07 5.39
CA GLY A 521 -22.64 -7.99 5.94
C GLY A 521 -21.55 -8.44 4.98
N ASP A 522 -21.52 -7.93 3.74
CA ASP A 522 -20.51 -8.29 2.75
C ASP A 522 -19.25 -7.43 2.94
N ILE A 523 -18.16 -8.07 3.35
CA ILE A 523 -16.85 -7.41 3.54
C ILE A 523 -16.32 -6.74 2.25
N LYS A 524 -16.78 -7.17 1.07
CA LYS A 524 -16.42 -6.51 -0.20
C LYS A 524 -16.81 -5.04 -0.23
N ASN A 525 -17.88 -4.67 0.45
CA ASN A 525 -18.28 -3.25 0.56
C ASN A 525 -17.20 -2.42 1.23
N TYR A 526 -16.58 -2.93 2.28
CA TYR A 526 -15.45 -2.26 2.92
C TYR A 526 -14.17 -2.35 2.09
N LEU A 527 -13.82 -3.55 1.61
CA LEU A 527 -12.62 -3.75 0.80
C LEU A 527 -12.61 -2.84 -0.43
N ASN A 528 -13.77 -2.61 -1.05
CA ASN A 528 -13.88 -1.68 -2.16
C ASN A 528 -13.54 -0.23 -1.78
N THR A 529 -13.70 0.17 -0.51
CA THR A 529 -13.30 1.51 -0.05
C THR A 529 -11.78 1.66 0.07
N ILE A 530 -11.07 0.56 0.30
CA ILE A 530 -9.61 0.48 0.40
C ILE A 530 -8.98 -0.22 -0.82
N ARG A 531 -9.79 -0.55 -1.81
CA ARG A 531 -9.30 -1.04 -3.09
C ARG A 531 -8.38 0.02 -3.67
N ASN A 532 -7.28 -0.42 -4.25
CA ASN A 532 -6.40 0.46 -5.01
C ASN A 532 -7.26 1.22 -6.03
N ARG A 533 -7.69 2.38 -5.61
CA ARG A 533 -8.56 3.27 -6.36
C ARG A 533 -7.71 4.04 -7.35
#